data_2617bebd22a647be78e19808e319e7a1
#
_entry.id   2617bebd22a647be78e19808e319e7a1
#
_cell.length_a   1.000
_cell.length_b   1.000
_cell.length_c   1.000
_cell.angle_alpha   90.00
_cell.angle_beta   90.00
_cell.angle_gamma   90.00
#
_symmetry.space_group_name_H-M   'P 1'
#
loop_
_entity.id
_entity.type
_entity.pdbx_description
1 polymer ?
#
loop_
_entity_poly.entity_id
_entity_poly.type
_entity_poly.pdbx_seq_one_letter_code
_entity_poly.pdbx_strand_id
1 'polypeptide(L)'
;MDTEKVEKARNGNVDEIGNLLMENMKSMYRVAFSILKTEEEISDAISNTTVIVFEKMHTLKNAEFFKTWLIRILINECNKIHR
;
A
#
# COMPACT_ATOMS: atom_id res chain seq x y z
N MET A 1 -7.95 11.92 7.38
CA MET A 1 -7.07 11.67 6.24
C MET A 1 -7.30 12.73 5.18
N ASP A 2 -6.23 13.18 4.55
CA ASP A 2 -6.32 14.18 3.49
C ASP A 2 -6.74 13.53 2.17
N THR A 3 -8.03 13.62 1.85
CA THR A 3 -8.56 13.02 0.62
C THR A 3 -8.12 13.76 -0.63
N GLU A 4 -7.66 14.99 -0.51
CA GLU A 4 -7.18 15.75 -1.66
C GLU A 4 -5.95 15.10 -2.28
N LYS A 5 -4.99 14.66 -1.46
CA LYS A 5 -3.82 13.94 -1.95
C LYS A 5 -4.22 12.64 -2.63
N VAL A 6 -5.18 11.93 -2.05
CA VAL A 6 -5.65 10.67 -2.61
C VAL A 6 -6.32 10.90 -3.97
N GLU A 7 -7.10 11.98 -4.10
CA GLU A 7 -7.73 12.31 -5.38
C GLU A 7 -6.68 12.60 -6.46
N LYS A 8 -5.63 13.36 -6.11
CA LYS A 8 -4.55 13.62 -7.06
C LYS A 8 -3.84 12.34 -7.48
N ALA A 9 -3.59 11.45 -6.53
CA ALA A 9 -2.96 10.17 -6.81
C ALA A 9 -3.83 9.31 -7.73
N ARG A 10 -5.14 9.28 -7.48
CA ARG A 10 -6.08 8.54 -8.33
C ARG A 10 -6.08 9.04 -9.77
N ASN A 11 -5.84 10.33 -9.94
CA ASN A 11 -5.83 10.97 -11.26
C ASN A 11 -4.47 10.87 -11.95
N GLY A 12 -3.56 10.09 -11.40
CA GLY A 12 -2.29 9.79 -12.05
C GLY A 12 -1.09 10.60 -11.59
N ASN A 13 -1.22 11.35 -10.50
CA ASN A 13 -0.08 12.11 -9.96
C ASN A 13 0.87 11.15 -9.24
N VAL A 14 1.95 10.79 -9.92
CA VAL A 14 2.92 9.80 -9.44
C VAL A 14 3.59 10.24 -8.14
N ASP A 15 3.91 11.51 -8.01
CA ASP A 15 4.54 12.03 -6.79
C ASP A 15 3.62 11.87 -5.59
N GLU A 16 2.33 12.11 -5.76
CA GLU A 16 1.38 11.93 -4.67
C GLU A 16 1.19 10.46 -4.29
N ILE A 17 1.26 9.56 -5.27
CA ILE A 17 1.22 8.13 -4.96
C ILE A 17 2.41 7.79 -4.05
N GLY A 18 3.61 8.24 -4.42
CA GLY A 18 4.81 8.02 -3.62
C GLY A 18 4.70 8.60 -2.22
N ASN A 19 4.18 9.83 -2.11
CA ASN A 19 3.99 10.48 -0.82
C ASN A 19 3.04 9.71 0.08
N LEU A 20 1.93 9.23 -0.47
CA LEU A 20 0.96 8.43 0.28
C LEU A 20 1.57 7.13 0.80
N LEU A 21 2.39 6.47 -0.02
CA LEU A 21 3.08 5.26 0.38
C LEU A 21 4.07 5.54 1.52
N MET A 22 4.84 6.63 1.40
CA MET A 22 5.79 7.00 2.45
C MET A 22 5.09 7.32 3.76
N GLU A 23 3.96 8.04 3.70
CA GLU A 23 3.19 8.38 4.90
C GLU A 23 2.66 7.15 5.62
N ASN A 24 2.44 6.07 4.90
CA ASN A 24 1.88 4.83 5.46
C ASN A 24 2.92 3.73 5.66
N MET A 25 4.20 4.02 5.46
CA MET A 25 5.25 2.99 5.50
C MET A 25 5.33 2.31 6.86
N LYS A 26 5.25 3.06 7.96
CA LYS A 26 5.29 2.46 9.31
C LYS A 26 4.13 1.50 9.52
N SER A 27 2.93 1.89 9.10
CA SER A 27 1.75 1.04 9.23
C SER A 27 1.91 -0.23 8.40
N MET A 28 2.41 -0.10 7.18
CA MET A 28 2.63 -1.24 6.29
C MET A 28 3.65 -2.21 6.90
N TYR A 29 4.77 -1.67 7.37
CA TYR A 29 5.81 -2.48 7.98
C TYR A 29 5.28 -3.23 9.20
N ARG A 30 4.51 -2.55 10.04
CA ARG A 30 3.94 -3.15 11.25
C ARG A 30 3.00 -4.31 10.91
N VAL A 31 2.17 -4.14 9.90
CA VAL A 31 1.25 -5.18 9.45
C VAL A 31 2.03 -6.38 8.89
N ALA A 32 2.97 -6.11 8.01
CA ALA A 32 3.78 -7.18 7.39
C ALA A 32 4.58 -7.93 8.45
N PHE A 33 5.15 -7.22 9.42
CA PHE A 33 5.91 -7.81 10.51
C PHE A 33 5.05 -8.78 11.33
N SER A 34 3.75 -8.50 11.46
CA SER A 34 2.86 -9.37 12.23
C SER A 34 2.53 -10.67 11.50
N ILE A 35 2.76 -10.74 10.19
CA ILE A 35 2.42 -11.90 9.38
C ILE A 35 3.65 -12.69 8.96
N LEU A 36 4.73 -11.99 8.59
CA LEU A 36 5.92 -12.58 8.00
C LEU A 36 7.06 -12.71 9.03
N LYS A 37 8.04 -13.55 8.73
CA LYS A 37 9.09 -13.90 9.71
C LYS A 37 10.43 -13.22 9.46
N THR A 38 10.74 -12.88 8.21
CA THR A 38 12.07 -12.34 7.88
C THR A 38 11.96 -10.96 7.26
N GLU A 39 13.02 -10.17 7.41
CA GLU A 39 13.10 -8.85 6.78
C GLU A 39 12.98 -8.95 5.25
N GLU A 40 13.54 -9.99 4.67
CA GLU A 40 13.47 -10.20 3.22
C GLU A 40 12.02 -10.39 2.77
N GLU A 41 11.27 -11.21 3.50
CA GLU A 41 9.85 -11.44 3.19
C GLU A 41 9.04 -10.17 3.33
N ILE A 42 9.31 -9.38 4.39
CA ILE A 42 8.61 -8.12 4.62
C ILE A 42 8.91 -7.14 3.49
N SER A 43 10.17 -7.03 3.11
CA SER A 43 10.59 -6.15 2.02
C SER A 43 9.90 -6.54 0.71
N ASP A 44 9.86 -7.84 0.42
CA ASP A 44 9.20 -8.35 -0.78
C ASP A 44 7.72 -8.01 -0.81
N ALA A 45 7.02 -8.20 0.31
CA ALA A 45 5.59 -7.90 0.40
C ALA A 45 5.32 -6.41 0.18
N ILE A 46 6.14 -5.55 0.78
CA ILE A 46 5.98 -4.10 0.64
C ILE A 46 6.29 -3.67 -0.80
N SER A 47 7.36 -4.22 -1.40
CA SER A 47 7.69 -3.92 -2.79
C SER A 47 6.59 -4.32 -3.74
N ASN A 48 6.05 -5.53 -3.58
CA ASN A 48 4.95 -6.01 -4.41
C ASN A 48 3.72 -5.13 -4.25
N THR A 49 3.42 -4.73 -3.02
CA THR A 49 2.29 -3.85 -2.73
C THR A 49 2.48 -2.50 -3.41
N THR A 50 3.68 -1.96 -3.36
CA THR A 50 4.00 -0.67 -4.01
C THR A 50 3.72 -0.72 -5.50
N VAL A 51 4.17 -1.77 -6.17
CA VAL A 51 3.91 -1.94 -7.61
C VAL A 51 2.40 -1.98 -7.88
N ILE A 52 1.66 -2.75 -7.09
CA ILE A 52 0.21 -2.88 -7.27
C ILE A 52 -0.48 -1.53 -7.07
N VAL A 53 -0.06 -0.76 -6.07
CA VAL A 53 -0.64 0.56 -5.81
C VAL A 53 -0.45 1.48 -7.01
N PHE A 54 0.77 1.52 -7.59
CA PHE A 54 1.00 2.34 -8.78
C PHE A 54 0.13 1.89 -9.96
N GLU A 55 -0.08 0.60 -10.10
CA GLU A 55 -0.87 0.07 -11.20
C GLU A 55 -2.37 0.25 -11.01
N LYS A 56 -2.86 0.16 -9.77
CA LYS A 56 -4.29 0.06 -9.48
C LYS A 56 -4.87 1.27 -8.78
N MET A 57 -4.08 2.30 -8.52
CA MET A 57 -4.56 3.49 -7.80
C MET A 57 -5.83 4.06 -8.44
N HIS A 58 -5.89 4.07 -9.75
CA HIS A 58 -7.04 4.58 -10.49
C HIS A 58 -8.33 3.79 -10.23
N THR A 59 -8.22 2.58 -9.68
CA THR A 59 -9.40 1.74 -9.40
C THR A 59 -10.02 2.00 -8.03
N LEU A 60 -9.34 2.77 -7.18
CA LEU A 60 -9.88 3.09 -5.86
C LEU A 60 -11.16 3.92 -6.04
N LYS A 61 -12.27 3.41 -5.54
CA LYS A 61 -13.57 4.04 -5.76
C LYS A 61 -13.84 5.21 -4.82
N ASN A 62 -13.38 5.11 -3.58
CA ASN A 62 -13.64 6.12 -2.57
C ASN A 62 -12.34 6.50 -1.89
N ALA A 63 -11.95 7.77 -2.05
CA ALA A 63 -10.69 8.30 -1.50
C ALA A 63 -10.56 8.09 0.00
N GLU A 64 -11.67 8.14 0.73
CA GLU A 64 -11.68 7.97 2.19
C GLU A 64 -11.18 6.59 2.62
N PHE A 65 -11.27 5.60 1.75
CA PHE A 65 -10.90 4.22 2.07
C PHE A 65 -9.51 3.85 1.56
N PHE A 66 -8.69 4.83 1.21
CA PHE A 66 -7.36 4.55 0.69
C PHE A 66 -6.54 3.66 1.62
N LYS A 67 -6.46 4.01 2.92
CA LYS A 67 -5.64 3.25 3.86
C LYS A 67 -6.14 1.81 4.01
N THR A 68 -7.44 1.61 4.09
CA THR A 68 -8.02 0.27 4.16
C THR A 68 -7.70 -0.52 2.90
N TRP A 69 -7.83 0.10 1.75
CA TRP A 69 -7.52 -0.51 0.46
C TRP A 69 -6.05 -0.90 0.37
N LEU A 70 -5.15 0.00 0.77
CA LEU A 70 -3.71 -0.23 0.78
C LEU A 70 -3.34 -1.42 1.67
N ILE A 71 -3.84 -1.43 2.89
CA ILE A 71 -3.51 -2.49 3.86
C ILE A 71 -4.06 -3.83 3.40
N ARG A 72 -5.22 -3.84 2.77
CA ARG A 72 -5.80 -5.08 2.23
C ARG A 72 -4.92 -5.67 1.13
N ILE A 73 -4.39 -4.82 0.25
CA ILE A 73 -3.45 -5.26 -0.78
C ILE A 73 -2.21 -5.86 -0.11
N LEU A 74 -1.67 -5.17 0.89
CA LEU A 74 -0.48 -5.63 1.61
C LEU A 74 -0.72 -6.99 2.27
N ILE A 75 -1.85 -7.16 2.95
CA ILE A 75 -2.18 -8.43 3.60
C ILE A 75 -2.24 -9.56 2.58
N ASN A 76 -2.83 -9.31 1.42
CA ASN A 76 -2.90 -10.31 0.36
C ASN A 76 -1.50 -10.71 -0.10
N GLU A 77 -0.59 -9.75 -0.26
CA GLU A 77 0.78 -10.05 -0.66
C GLU A 77 1.53 -10.81 0.43
N CYS A 78 1.34 -10.43 1.68
CA CYS A 78 1.93 -11.15 2.81
C CYS A 78 1.45 -12.60 2.86
N ASN A 79 0.16 -12.82 2.65
CA ASN A 79 -0.41 -14.17 2.68
C ASN A 79 0.13 -15.06 1.57
N LYS A 80 0.41 -14.49 0.40
CA LYS A 80 1.04 -15.24 -0.69
C LYS A 80 2.42 -15.73 -0.31
N ILE A 81 3.19 -14.91 0.39
CA ILE A 81 4.55 -15.26 0.81
C ILE A 81 4.53 -16.23 1.99
N HIS A 82 3.57 -16.03 2.89
CA HIS A 82 3.51 -16.80 4.14
C HIS A 82 3.22 -18.29 3.96
N ARG A 83 2.66 -18.68 2.86
CA ARG A 83 2.29 -20.07 2.62
C ARG A 83 3.43 -21.05 2.84
#